data_6de08571b07c1bd32262f1e1ed3f4d1e
#
_entry.id   6de08571b07c1bd32262f1e1ed3f4d1e
#
_cell.length_a   1.000
_cell.length_b   1.000
_cell.length_c   1.000
_cell.angle_alpha   90.00
_cell.angle_beta   90.00
_cell.angle_gamma   90.00
#
_symmetry.space_group_name_H-M   'P 1'
#
loop_
_entity.id
_entity.type
_entity.pdbx_description
1 polymer ?
#
loop_
_entity_poly.entity_id
_entity_poly.type
_entity_poly.pdbx_seq_one_letter_code
_entity_poly.pdbx_strand_id
1 'polypeptide(L)'
;MKNEAMKVFNAYTEALSKGNFTATFETMSDNIVWHMGGKSPLSGVITGKKALGERLGKFAERSNGTFRIITNWAASNDCFVAASVVSLAEREEQKLNDPGIDLFRIENGKIQEVWTFAEQQESEDKFWEI
;
A
#
# COMPACT_ATOMS: atom_id res chain seq x y z
N MET A 1 12.78 15.38 -13.66
CA MET A 1 13.83 14.37 -13.83
C MET A 1 13.20 13.00 -13.84
N LYS A 2 13.57 12.20 -14.81
CA LYS A 2 12.95 10.88 -15.05
C LYS A 2 12.90 9.95 -13.85
N ASN A 3 13.88 10.03 -12.95
CA ASN A 3 14.00 9.06 -11.87
C ASN A 3 13.52 9.60 -10.51
N GLU A 4 12.92 10.77 -10.49
CA GLU A 4 12.49 11.36 -9.24
C GLU A 4 11.38 10.57 -8.56
N ALA A 5 10.37 10.16 -9.34
CA ALA A 5 9.29 9.34 -8.83
C ALA A 5 9.83 8.00 -8.28
N MET A 6 10.77 7.39 -8.99
CA MET A 6 11.36 6.13 -8.53
C MET A 6 12.17 6.30 -7.26
N LYS A 7 12.85 7.43 -7.09
CA LYS A 7 13.59 7.70 -5.85
C LYS A 7 12.65 7.77 -4.64
N VAL A 8 11.52 8.46 -4.79
CA VAL A 8 10.53 8.56 -3.72
C VAL A 8 9.95 7.18 -3.42
N PHE A 9 9.61 6.43 -4.48
CA PHE A 9 9.07 5.08 -4.31
C PHE A 9 10.06 4.17 -3.60
N ASN A 10 11.34 4.21 -3.96
CA ASN A 10 12.36 3.41 -3.31
C ASN A 10 12.52 3.78 -1.83
N ALA A 11 12.45 5.05 -1.51
CA ALA A 11 12.50 5.50 -0.10
C ALA A 11 11.30 4.95 0.67
N TYR A 12 10.12 4.97 0.05
CA TYR A 12 8.90 4.41 0.62
C TYR A 12 9.05 2.91 0.90
N THR A 13 9.46 2.14 -0.10
CA THR A 13 9.56 0.67 0.06
C THR A 13 10.65 0.30 1.07
N GLU A 14 11.76 1.01 1.09
CA GLU A 14 12.82 0.75 2.05
C GLU A 14 12.35 1.02 3.49
N ALA A 15 11.71 2.15 3.72
CA ALA A 15 11.19 2.49 5.05
C ALA A 15 10.14 1.47 5.49
N LEU A 16 9.25 1.10 4.59
CA LEU A 16 8.19 0.14 4.88
C LEU A 16 8.77 -1.22 5.25
N SER A 17 9.78 -1.68 4.51
CA SER A 17 10.41 -2.99 4.75
C SER A 17 11.11 -3.05 6.10
N LYS A 18 11.55 -1.92 6.62
CA LYS A 18 12.22 -1.83 7.93
C LYS A 18 11.24 -1.57 9.07
N GLY A 19 9.95 -1.43 8.76
CA GLY A 19 8.95 -1.08 9.77
C GLY A 19 9.07 0.33 10.28
N ASN A 20 9.78 1.19 9.55
CA ASN A 20 9.95 2.60 9.94
C ASN A 20 8.78 3.41 9.40
N PHE A 21 7.67 3.41 10.15
CA PHE A 21 6.44 4.07 9.71
C PHE A 21 6.57 5.59 9.62
N THR A 22 7.35 6.19 10.50
CA THR A 22 7.61 7.64 10.44
C THR A 22 8.23 8.01 9.09
N ALA A 23 9.29 7.31 8.69
CA ALA A 23 9.95 7.57 7.41
C ALA A 23 9.03 7.24 6.23
N THR A 24 8.22 6.17 6.35
CA THR A 24 7.25 5.81 5.33
C THR A 24 6.27 6.94 5.06
N PHE A 25 5.69 7.50 6.12
CA PHE A 25 4.73 8.60 5.98
C PHE A 25 5.37 9.90 5.51
N GLU A 26 6.65 10.09 5.77
CA GLU A 26 7.37 11.27 5.27
C GLU A 26 7.48 11.30 3.75
N THR A 27 7.36 10.15 3.08
CA THR A 27 7.36 10.09 1.61
C THR A 27 6.02 10.51 1.01
N MET A 28 5.00 10.70 1.83
CA MET A 28 3.64 10.99 1.39
C MET A 28 3.27 12.45 1.56
N SER A 29 2.40 12.92 0.66
CA SER A 29 1.76 14.23 0.81
C SER A 29 0.84 14.21 2.03
N ASP A 30 0.68 15.35 2.69
CA ASP A 30 -0.29 15.48 3.78
C ASP A 30 -1.72 15.20 3.30
N ASN A 31 -1.97 15.40 2.02
CA ASN A 31 -3.28 15.16 1.40
C ASN A 31 -3.32 13.85 0.62
N ILE A 32 -2.51 12.87 1.00
CA ILE A 32 -2.46 11.56 0.35
C ILE A 32 -3.86 10.98 0.18
N VAL A 33 -4.13 10.42 -1.01
CA VAL A 33 -5.37 9.70 -1.28
C VAL A 33 -5.01 8.26 -1.63
N TRP A 34 -5.59 7.31 -0.89
CA TRP A 34 -5.30 5.89 -1.10
C TRP A 34 -6.60 5.16 -1.43
N HIS A 35 -6.65 4.59 -2.64
CA HIS A 35 -7.79 3.81 -3.09
C HIS A 35 -7.52 2.34 -2.77
N MET A 36 -8.10 1.87 -1.68
CA MET A 36 -8.00 0.46 -1.29
C MET A 36 -9.14 -0.29 -1.96
N GLY A 37 -8.77 -1.12 -2.94
CA GLY A 37 -9.75 -1.82 -3.76
C GLY A 37 -10.58 -2.82 -2.98
N GLY A 38 -11.68 -3.25 -3.59
CA GLY A 38 -12.52 -4.31 -3.06
C GLY A 38 -13.72 -3.82 -2.28
N LYS A 39 -14.33 -4.76 -1.56
CA LYS A 39 -15.58 -4.56 -0.82
C LYS A 39 -15.47 -5.01 0.64
N SER A 40 -14.26 -5.13 1.17
CA SER A 40 -14.07 -5.53 2.56
C SER A 40 -14.29 -4.33 3.48
N PRO A 41 -14.42 -4.56 4.79
CA PRO A 41 -14.50 -3.45 5.75
C PRO A 41 -13.29 -2.51 5.72
N LEU A 42 -12.16 -2.98 5.18
CA LEU A 42 -10.94 -2.19 5.08
C LEU A 42 -10.77 -1.51 3.72
N SER A 43 -11.69 -1.76 2.77
CA SER A 43 -11.67 -1.15 1.45
C SER A 43 -12.20 0.29 1.49
N GLY A 44 -11.98 1.03 0.40
CA GLY A 44 -12.52 2.38 0.25
C GLY A 44 -11.45 3.39 -0.07
N VAL A 45 -11.85 4.64 -0.14
CA VAL A 45 -10.94 5.77 -0.42
C VAL A 45 -10.59 6.45 0.91
N ILE A 46 -9.30 6.49 1.20
CA ILE A 46 -8.80 7.06 2.44
C ILE A 46 -8.02 8.34 2.09
N THR A 47 -8.35 9.44 2.74
CA THR A 47 -7.71 10.74 2.49
C THR A 47 -7.01 11.25 3.73
N GLY A 48 -5.73 11.61 3.57
CA GLY A 48 -4.92 12.20 4.63
C GLY A 48 -4.13 11.17 5.42
N LYS A 49 -3.01 11.61 5.95
CA LYS A 49 -2.08 10.72 6.68
C LYS A 49 -2.70 10.13 7.94
N LYS A 50 -3.49 10.90 8.66
CA LYS A 50 -4.10 10.42 9.90
C LYS A 50 -5.05 9.26 9.64
N ALA A 51 -5.96 9.45 8.68
CA ALA A 51 -6.92 8.41 8.31
C ALA A 51 -6.22 7.17 7.75
N LEU A 52 -5.17 7.39 6.93
CA LEU A 52 -4.40 6.28 6.38
C LEU A 52 -3.70 5.49 7.50
N GLY A 53 -3.09 6.18 8.46
CA GLY A 53 -2.45 5.52 9.60
C GLY A 53 -3.42 4.69 10.41
N GLU A 54 -4.62 5.20 10.63
CA GLU A 54 -5.67 4.48 11.35
C GLU A 54 -6.10 3.23 10.58
N ARG A 55 -6.23 3.34 9.25
CA ARG A 55 -6.61 2.21 8.41
C ARG A 55 -5.50 1.14 8.38
N LEU A 56 -4.24 1.55 8.26
CA LEU A 56 -3.12 0.62 8.29
C LEU A 56 -3.02 -0.07 9.65
N GLY A 57 -3.35 0.63 10.73
CA GLY A 57 -3.44 0.04 12.06
C GLY A 57 -4.46 -1.08 12.14
N LYS A 58 -5.58 -0.95 11.41
CA LYS A 58 -6.59 -2.01 11.36
C LYS A 58 -6.10 -3.24 10.61
N PHE A 59 -5.36 -3.06 9.52
CA PHE A 59 -4.71 -4.18 8.83
C PHE A 59 -3.77 -4.92 9.76
N ALA A 60 -2.94 -4.18 10.50
CA ALA A 60 -2.02 -4.78 11.45
C ALA A 60 -2.75 -5.52 12.56
N GLU A 61 -3.77 -4.91 13.14
CA GLU A 61 -4.56 -5.51 14.21
C GLU A 61 -5.24 -6.81 13.77
N ARG A 62 -5.90 -6.78 12.62
CA ARG A 62 -6.65 -7.95 12.14
C ARG A 62 -5.77 -9.10 11.68
N SER A 63 -4.53 -8.83 11.32
CA SER A 63 -3.58 -9.85 10.91
C SER A 63 -2.59 -10.23 12.01
N ASN A 64 -2.76 -9.71 13.22
CA ASN A 64 -1.80 -9.89 14.32
C ASN A 64 -0.38 -9.48 13.92
N GLY A 65 -0.29 -8.39 13.15
CA GLY A 65 1.00 -7.84 12.72
C GLY A 65 1.66 -8.59 11.58
N THR A 66 0.96 -9.51 10.93
CA THR A 66 1.56 -10.33 9.86
C THR A 66 1.41 -9.71 8.47
N PHE A 67 0.56 -8.69 8.30
CA PHE A 67 0.34 -8.07 7.00
C PHE A 67 1.62 -7.42 6.49
N ARG A 68 2.01 -7.77 5.27
CA ARG A 68 3.14 -7.16 4.61
C ARG A 68 2.97 -7.20 3.11
N ILE A 69 3.63 -6.26 2.45
CA ILE A 69 3.60 -6.17 1.00
C ILE A 69 5.02 -6.33 0.48
N ILE A 70 5.20 -7.27 -0.45
CA ILE A 70 6.48 -7.51 -1.09
C ILE A 70 6.41 -6.97 -2.50
N THR A 71 7.36 -6.10 -2.87
CA THR A 71 7.46 -5.56 -4.22
C THR A 71 8.37 -6.47 -5.04
N ASN A 72 7.86 -7.01 -6.14
CA ASN A 72 8.63 -7.88 -7.02
C ASN A 72 9.41 -7.07 -8.04
N TRP A 73 8.76 -6.09 -8.66
CA TRP A 73 9.39 -5.17 -9.61
C TRP A 73 8.53 -3.92 -9.71
N ALA A 74 9.12 -2.87 -10.25
CA ALA A 74 8.39 -1.63 -10.48
C ALA A 74 8.92 -0.96 -11.75
N ALA A 75 8.03 -0.23 -12.42
CA ALA A 75 8.36 0.57 -13.59
C ALA A 75 7.81 1.97 -13.38
N SER A 76 8.51 2.96 -13.89
CA SER A 76 8.09 4.34 -13.70
C SER A 76 8.23 5.18 -14.95
N ASN A 77 7.46 6.24 -15.01
CA ASN A 77 7.66 7.35 -15.92
C ASN A 77 7.76 8.63 -15.08
N ASP A 78 7.44 9.79 -15.65
CA ASP A 78 7.68 11.08 -14.99
C ASP A 78 7.06 11.19 -13.60
N CYS A 79 5.81 10.77 -13.44
CA CYS A 79 5.10 10.95 -12.16
C CYS A 79 4.35 9.72 -11.67
N PHE A 80 4.46 8.59 -12.39
CA PHE A 80 3.80 7.35 -11.97
C PHE A 80 4.80 6.24 -11.75
N VAL A 81 4.53 5.43 -10.72
CA VAL A 81 5.25 4.16 -10.50
C VAL A 81 4.19 3.07 -10.42
N ALA A 82 4.33 2.05 -11.29
CA ALA A 82 3.49 0.86 -11.23
C ALA A 82 4.33 -0.27 -10.64
N ALA A 83 3.88 -0.83 -9.52
CA ALA A 83 4.63 -1.86 -8.81
C ALA A 83 3.87 -3.17 -8.80
N SER A 84 4.57 -4.25 -9.17
CA SER A 84 4.04 -5.59 -9.01
C SER A 84 4.30 -6.03 -7.57
N VAL A 85 3.24 -6.34 -6.84
CA VAL A 85 3.33 -6.62 -5.41
C VAL A 85 2.62 -7.92 -5.06
N VAL A 86 2.94 -8.44 -3.88
CA VAL A 86 2.20 -9.54 -3.28
C VAL A 86 1.83 -9.12 -1.88
N SER A 87 0.54 -9.21 -1.56
CA SER A 87 0.03 -8.97 -0.21
C SER A 87 0.01 -10.26 0.57
N LEU A 88 0.66 -10.28 1.73
CA LEU A 88 0.76 -11.46 2.58
C LEU A 88 0.23 -11.13 3.97
N ALA A 89 -0.54 -12.05 4.53
CA ALA A 89 -1.03 -11.92 5.90
C ALA A 89 -1.53 -13.26 6.41
N GLU A 90 -1.70 -13.36 7.72
CA GLU A 90 -2.28 -14.55 8.36
C GLU A 90 -3.30 -14.10 9.40
N ARG A 91 -4.43 -14.79 9.45
CA ARG A 91 -5.49 -14.60 10.45
C ARG A 91 -6.02 -15.95 10.85
N GLU A 92 -5.87 -16.28 12.13
CA GLU A 92 -6.33 -17.58 12.63
C GLU A 92 -5.75 -18.71 11.76
N GLU A 93 -6.59 -19.44 11.05
CA GLU A 93 -6.13 -20.50 10.15
C GLU A 93 -6.10 -20.08 8.69
N GLN A 94 -6.38 -18.81 8.41
CA GLN A 94 -6.44 -18.29 7.04
C GLN A 94 -5.12 -17.62 6.67
N LYS A 95 -4.75 -17.76 5.41
CA LYS A 95 -3.57 -17.11 4.86
C LYS A 95 -3.96 -16.32 3.62
N LEU A 96 -3.40 -15.12 3.52
CA LEU A 96 -3.52 -14.28 2.34
C LEU A 96 -2.22 -14.33 1.57
N ASN A 97 -2.30 -14.56 0.28
CA ASN A 97 -1.17 -14.50 -0.64
C ASN A 97 -1.74 -14.06 -1.99
N ASP A 98 -1.84 -12.75 -2.18
CA ASP A 98 -2.55 -12.20 -3.32
C ASP A 98 -1.63 -11.28 -4.12
N PRO A 99 -1.26 -11.67 -5.36
CA PRO A 99 -0.52 -10.78 -6.26
C PRO A 99 -1.40 -9.63 -6.71
N GLY A 100 -0.78 -8.51 -7.01
CA GLY A 100 -1.50 -7.36 -7.52
C GLY A 100 -0.59 -6.30 -8.05
N ILE A 101 -1.18 -5.17 -8.38
CA ILE A 101 -0.45 -3.99 -8.85
C ILE A 101 -0.86 -2.83 -7.94
N ASP A 102 0.13 -2.08 -7.49
CA ASP A 102 -0.09 -0.79 -6.83
C ASP A 102 0.41 0.29 -7.77
N LEU A 103 -0.43 1.27 -8.07
CA LEU A 103 -0.07 2.40 -8.91
C LEU A 103 0.05 3.64 -8.05
N PHE A 104 1.21 4.30 -8.13
CA PHE A 104 1.53 5.47 -7.32
C PHE A 104 1.66 6.68 -8.23
N ARG A 105 0.95 7.77 -7.90
CA ARG A 105 1.20 9.06 -8.51
C ARG A 105 2.08 9.86 -7.56
N ILE A 106 3.24 10.25 -8.06
CA ILE A 106 4.28 10.91 -7.26
C ILE A 106 4.64 12.23 -7.95
N GLU A 107 4.40 13.33 -7.26
CA GLU A 107 4.68 14.67 -7.75
C GLU A 107 5.21 15.51 -6.60
N ASN A 108 6.03 16.50 -6.93
CA ASN A 108 6.60 17.42 -5.95
C ASN A 108 7.34 16.68 -4.82
N GLY A 109 8.01 15.58 -5.17
CA GLY A 109 8.79 14.81 -4.22
C GLY A 109 8.00 14.00 -3.21
N LYS A 110 6.69 13.84 -3.42
CA LYS A 110 5.81 13.14 -2.48
C LYS A 110 4.83 12.23 -3.22
N ILE A 111 4.44 11.15 -2.55
CA ILE A 111 3.37 10.28 -3.03
C ILE A 111 2.05 11.02 -2.81
N GLN A 112 1.32 11.28 -3.88
CA GLN A 112 0.07 12.04 -3.84
C GLN A 112 -1.16 11.14 -3.82
N GLU A 113 -1.11 10.04 -4.56
CA GLU A 113 -2.27 9.18 -4.71
C GLU A 113 -1.83 7.75 -5.05
N VAL A 114 -2.53 6.77 -4.50
CA VAL A 114 -2.22 5.35 -4.72
C VAL A 114 -3.51 4.60 -5.04
N TRP A 115 -3.45 3.72 -6.04
CA TRP A 115 -4.53 2.80 -6.39
C TRP A 115 -4.01 1.37 -6.26
N THR A 116 -4.80 0.50 -5.64
CA THR A 116 -4.43 -0.90 -5.47
C THR A 116 -5.34 -1.79 -6.32
N PHE A 117 -4.75 -2.76 -6.99
CA PHE A 117 -5.46 -3.72 -7.83
C PHE A 117 -5.05 -5.12 -7.43
N ALA A 118 -5.96 -5.86 -6.80
CA ALA A 118 -5.70 -7.22 -6.35
C ALA A 118 -6.09 -8.21 -7.45
N GLU A 119 -5.25 -9.19 -7.72
CA GLU A 119 -5.55 -10.23 -8.71
C GLU A 119 -6.75 -11.06 -8.28
N GLN A 120 -6.81 -11.39 -6.98
CA GLN A 120 -7.88 -12.19 -6.41
C GLN A 120 -8.66 -11.37 -5.38
N GLN A 121 -9.31 -10.31 -5.85
CA GLN A 121 -9.98 -9.36 -4.98
C GLN A 121 -11.03 -10.01 -4.08
N GLU A 122 -11.79 -10.97 -4.62
CA GLU A 122 -12.82 -11.66 -3.84
C GLU A 122 -12.21 -12.42 -2.67
N SER A 123 -11.11 -13.10 -2.90
CA SER A 123 -10.40 -13.83 -1.83
C SER A 123 -9.84 -12.88 -0.78
N GLU A 124 -9.30 -11.75 -1.22
CA GLU A 124 -8.77 -10.75 -0.32
C GLU A 124 -9.88 -10.13 0.54
N ASP A 125 -11.01 -9.80 -0.08
CA ASP A 125 -12.16 -9.25 0.62
C ASP A 125 -12.65 -10.20 1.71
N LYS A 126 -12.71 -11.49 1.38
CA LYS A 126 -13.11 -12.52 2.33
C LYS A 126 -12.13 -12.61 3.50
N PHE A 127 -10.84 -12.52 3.20
CA PHE A 127 -9.82 -12.60 4.25
C PHE A 127 -10.00 -11.49 5.29
N TRP A 128 -10.37 -10.28 4.85
CA TRP A 128 -10.50 -9.12 5.74
C TRP A 128 -11.90 -8.97 6.37
N GLU A 129 -12.83 -9.84 6.04
CA GLU A 129 -14.15 -9.84 6.68
C GLU A 129 -14.03 -10.13 8.17
N ILE A 130 -14.92 -9.54 8.95
CA ILE A 130 -14.99 -9.73 10.40
C ILE A 130 -15.79 -11.00 10.70
#